data_39a8e880b0ed8eea858aef13cd734631
#
_entry.id   39a8e880b0ed8eea858aef13cd734631
#
_cell.length_a   1.000
_cell.length_b   1.000
_cell.length_c   1.000
_cell.angle_alpha   90.00
_cell.angle_beta   90.00
_cell.angle_gamma   90.00
#
_symmetry.space_group_name_H-M   'P 1'
#
loop_
_entity.id
_entity.type
_entity.pdbx_description
1 polymer ?
#
loop_
_entity_poly.entity_id
_entity_poly.type
_entity_poly.pdbx_seq_one_letter_code
_entity_poly.pdbx_strand_id
1 'polypeptide(L)'
;YLVGKNSKERMSWDIAKQAIDYILDNEQSFQEKSVVWDFIGGEPFLEIELIEKICNYIKIELFKRNHHWFDSYRFSFSTNGLNYHEEKVQSFIKKNIDHLSIGITIDGTELKHDLNRIYKNTGNGSYKDVVRNIPLWLEQFPGDGTKVTISSPDLPYIKESVLHLYNLGIHEVNINCVFEDVWQEGDDSLFEEQLIQLADSIIDNGLYEKNDCSFFSEHLGKPLACKLQNQNWCGAGMMLAVDAAGN
;
A
#
# COMPACT_ATOMS: atom_id res chain seq x y z
N TYR A 1 -8.68 -6.49 -8.53
CA TYR A 1 -9.20 -7.77 -8.00
C TYR A 1 -10.53 -7.66 -7.25
N LEU A 2 -11.19 -6.54 -7.28
CA LEU A 2 -12.56 -6.44 -6.81
C LEU A 2 -13.50 -7.03 -7.88
N VAL A 3 -13.61 -8.34 -7.90
CA VAL A 3 -14.67 -9.05 -8.62
C VAL A 3 -15.94 -8.90 -7.80
N GLY A 4 -16.64 -7.83 -7.99
CA GLY A 4 -17.93 -7.68 -7.38
C GLY A 4 -18.28 -6.22 -7.14
N LYS A 5 -19.37 -5.80 -7.72
CA LYS A 5 -20.05 -4.50 -7.58
C LYS A 5 -19.08 -3.32 -7.58
N ASN A 6 -18.93 -2.68 -8.73
CA ASN A 6 -18.44 -1.30 -8.79
C ASN A 6 -19.40 -0.45 -7.92
N SER A 7 -19.11 -0.38 -6.64
CA SER A 7 -19.77 0.59 -5.79
C SER A 7 -19.31 1.95 -6.29
N LYS A 8 -20.23 2.73 -6.80
CA LYS A 8 -20.00 4.16 -7.11
C LYS A 8 -20.14 5.00 -5.85
N GLU A 9 -20.25 4.35 -4.70
CA GLU A 9 -20.41 4.99 -3.41
C GLU A 9 -19.12 5.71 -3.05
N ARG A 10 -19.28 6.95 -2.66
CA ARG A 10 -18.21 7.80 -2.14
C ARG A 10 -18.49 8.09 -0.69
N MET A 11 -17.44 8.01 0.14
CA MET A 11 -17.57 8.42 1.54
C MET A 11 -17.97 9.89 1.62
N SER A 12 -19.01 10.18 2.41
CA SER A 12 -19.38 11.56 2.69
C SER A 12 -18.52 12.13 3.83
N TRP A 13 -18.45 13.45 3.89
CA TRP A 13 -17.82 14.13 5.03
C TRP A 13 -18.44 13.74 6.38
N ASP A 14 -19.77 13.60 6.42
CA ASP A 14 -20.47 13.30 7.68
C ASP A 14 -20.15 11.91 8.19
N ILE A 15 -20.01 10.92 7.29
CA ILE A 15 -19.58 9.56 7.65
C ILE A 15 -18.13 9.58 8.15
N ALA A 16 -17.21 10.22 7.40
CA ALA A 16 -15.83 10.33 7.82
C ALA A 16 -15.70 11.00 9.19
N LYS A 17 -16.43 12.11 9.40
CA LYS A 17 -16.43 12.82 10.68
C LYS A 17 -16.94 11.95 11.82
N GLN A 18 -18.06 11.25 11.63
CA GLN A 18 -18.61 10.36 12.65
C GLN A 18 -17.64 9.24 13.02
N ALA A 19 -16.96 8.65 12.04
CA ALA A 19 -15.94 7.61 12.28
C ALA A 19 -14.78 8.15 13.11
N ILE A 20 -14.27 9.33 12.78
CA ILE A 20 -13.17 9.98 13.51
C ILE A 20 -13.62 10.30 14.95
N ASP A 21 -14.79 10.91 15.11
CA ASP A 21 -15.31 11.23 16.44
C ASP A 21 -15.50 9.97 17.27
N TYR A 22 -16.06 8.90 16.70
CA TYR A 22 -16.20 7.62 17.38
C TYR A 22 -14.85 7.08 17.89
N ILE A 23 -13.81 7.10 17.05
CA ILE A 23 -12.48 6.62 17.43
C ILE A 23 -11.90 7.48 18.56
N LEU A 24 -11.98 8.81 18.44
CA LEU A 24 -11.40 9.73 19.43
C LEU A 24 -12.21 9.82 20.73
N ASP A 25 -13.51 9.54 20.69
CA ASP A 25 -14.37 9.49 21.90
C ASP A 25 -14.23 8.19 22.67
N ASN A 26 -13.69 7.13 22.04
CA ASN A 26 -13.50 5.81 22.65
C ASN A 26 -12.03 5.49 22.94
N GLU A 27 -11.28 6.48 23.43
CA GLU A 27 -9.84 6.38 23.74
C GLU A 27 -9.50 5.15 24.61
N GLN A 28 -10.41 4.74 25.48
CA GLN A 28 -10.21 3.54 26.34
C GLN A 28 -10.13 2.23 25.54
N SER A 29 -10.71 2.18 24.34
CA SER A 29 -10.66 1.03 23.44
C SER A 29 -9.44 1.07 22.51
N PHE A 30 -8.76 2.21 22.39
CA PHE A 30 -7.64 2.46 21.50
C PHE A 30 -6.45 3.01 22.30
N GLN A 31 -5.73 2.10 22.97
CA GLN A 31 -4.65 2.45 23.92
C GLN A 31 -3.25 2.37 23.30
N GLU A 32 -3.14 2.10 22.02
CA GLU A 32 -1.86 2.06 21.32
C GLU A 32 -1.16 3.42 21.38
N LYS A 33 0.18 3.39 21.45
CA LYS A 33 0.98 4.62 21.59
C LYS A 33 0.93 5.51 20.36
N SER A 34 0.57 4.97 19.21
CA SER A 34 0.52 5.67 17.93
C SER A 34 -0.63 5.18 17.07
N VAL A 35 -1.03 5.97 16.09
CA VAL A 35 -2.09 5.62 15.14
C VAL A 35 -1.65 5.87 13.71
N VAL A 36 -2.03 4.96 12.83
CA VAL A 36 -1.94 5.16 11.38
C VAL A 36 -3.36 5.28 10.82
N TRP A 37 -3.62 6.42 10.17
CA TRP A 37 -4.84 6.65 9.41
C TRP A 37 -4.58 6.26 7.97
N ASP A 38 -5.05 5.08 7.57
CA ASP A 38 -4.73 4.50 6.26
C ASP A 38 -5.85 4.78 5.25
N PHE A 39 -5.51 5.50 4.18
CA PHE A 39 -6.41 5.83 3.09
C PHE A 39 -6.21 4.83 1.95
N ILE A 40 -7.13 3.89 1.90
CA ILE A 40 -7.20 2.85 0.88
C ILE A 40 -8.53 2.96 0.13
N GLY A 41 -8.71 2.14 -0.86
CA GLY A 41 -9.97 2.07 -1.62
C GLY A 41 -9.70 1.91 -3.10
N GLY A 42 -10.51 2.53 -3.97
CA GLY A 42 -10.27 2.50 -5.40
C GLY A 42 -8.98 3.25 -5.77
N GLU A 43 -9.02 4.57 -5.61
CA GLU A 43 -7.85 5.45 -5.76
C GLU A 43 -8.05 6.67 -4.85
N PRO A 44 -7.28 6.81 -3.76
CA PRO A 44 -7.47 7.87 -2.78
C PRO A 44 -7.25 9.27 -3.35
N PHE A 45 -6.32 9.46 -4.29
CA PHE A 45 -6.03 10.79 -4.81
C PHE A 45 -7.13 11.37 -5.73
N LEU A 46 -8.12 10.57 -6.13
CA LEU A 46 -9.33 11.09 -6.75
C LEU A 46 -10.21 11.89 -5.77
N GLU A 47 -10.07 11.64 -4.46
CA GLU A 47 -10.84 12.29 -3.40
C GLU A 47 -9.95 13.18 -2.50
N ILE A 48 -8.89 13.74 -3.06
CA ILE A 48 -7.86 14.48 -2.29
C ILE A 48 -8.42 15.65 -1.48
N GLU A 49 -9.49 16.30 -1.97
CA GLU A 49 -10.14 17.40 -1.25
C GLU A 49 -10.86 16.93 0.03
N LEU A 50 -11.54 15.79 -0.05
CA LEU A 50 -12.15 15.16 1.12
C LEU A 50 -11.08 14.68 2.09
N ILE A 51 -10.03 14.04 1.59
CA ILE A 51 -8.91 13.55 2.39
C ILE A 51 -8.20 14.70 3.11
N GLU A 52 -7.93 15.82 2.43
CA GLU A 52 -7.32 16.99 3.08
C GLU A 52 -8.22 17.52 4.21
N LYS A 53 -9.53 17.54 4.00
CA LYS A 53 -10.49 17.93 5.04
C LYS A 53 -10.48 16.97 6.24
N ILE A 54 -10.42 15.66 5.97
CA ILE A 54 -10.30 14.61 7.00
C ILE A 54 -9.01 14.78 7.80
N CYS A 55 -7.86 14.86 7.14
CA CYS A 55 -6.56 15.02 7.80
C CYS A 55 -6.49 16.29 8.66
N ASN A 56 -7.02 17.41 8.16
CA ASN A 56 -7.08 18.65 8.94
C ASN A 56 -7.99 18.51 10.15
N TYR A 57 -9.13 17.83 10.01
CA TYR A 57 -10.05 17.58 11.12
C TYR A 57 -9.41 16.72 12.20
N ILE A 58 -8.76 15.62 11.83
CA ILE A 58 -8.03 14.75 12.74
C ILE A 58 -6.99 15.56 13.53
N LYS A 59 -6.14 16.34 12.87
CA LYS A 59 -5.12 17.17 13.53
C LYS A 59 -5.71 18.15 14.54
N ILE A 60 -6.80 18.82 14.17
CA ILE A 60 -7.48 19.78 15.03
C ILE A 60 -8.11 19.09 16.25
N GLU A 61 -8.76 17.96 16.05
CA GLU A 61 -9.41 17.25 17.17
C GLU A 61 -8.39 16.58 18.10
N LEU A 62 -7.31 16.02 17.58
CA LEU A 62 -6.20 15.52 18.39
C LEU A 62 -5.62 16.64 19.29
N PHE A 63 -5.41 17.83 18.73
CA PHE A 63 -4.92 19.00 19.48
C PHE A 63 -5.93 19.47 20.54
N LYS A 64 -7.20 19.69 20.15
CA LYS A 64 -8.24 20.21 21.08
C LYS A 64 -8.49 19.28 22.27
N ARG A 65 -8.43 17.96 22.03
CA ARG A 65 -8.67 16.94 23.04
C ARG A 65 -7.43 16.65 23.88
N ASN A 66 -6.26 17.27 23.56
CA ASN A 66 -4.96 16.90 24.13
C ASN A 66 -4.74 15.38 24.07
N HIS A 67 -5.11 14.79 22.94
CA HIS A 67 -5.12 13.33 22.74
C HIS A 67 -3.69 12.79 22.70
N HIS A 68 -3.47 11.60 23.28
CA HIS A 68 -2.13 11.01 23.36
C HIS A 68 -1.48 10.69 22.00
N TRP A 69 -2.26 10.63 20.93
CA TRP A 69 -1.75 10.45 19.56
C TRP A 69 -1.30 11.75 18.89
N PHE A 70 -1.45 12.91 19.51
CA PHE A 70 -1.17 14.20 18.86
C PHE A 70 0.26 14.29 18.29
N ASP A 71 1.24 13.71 18.97
CA ASP A 71 2.64 13.69 18.53
C ASP A 71 3.03 12.36 17.84
N SER A 72 2.10 11.43 17.66
CA SER A 72 2.39 10.05 17.21
C SER A 72 1.36 9.50 16.23
N TYR A 73 0.88 10.33 15.31
CA TYR A 73 0.00 9.90 14.21
C TYR A 73 0.73 9.92 12.87
N ARG A 74 0.23 9.13 11.92
CA ARG A 74 0.66 9.11 10.52
C ARG A 74 -0.54 8.91 9.60
N PHE A 75 -0.50 9.55 8.44
CA PHE A 75 -1.42 9.29 7.34
C PHE A 75 -0.72 8.41 6.31
N SER A 76 -1.31 7.27 5.99
CA SER A 76 -0.77 6.30 5.03
C SER A 76 -1.65 6.23 3.79
N PHE A 77 -1.02 6.05 2.64
CA PHE A 77 -1.70 5.98 1.35
C PHE A 77 -1.18 4.82 0.53
N SER A 78 -2.12 4.12 -0.11
CA SER A 78 -1.80 3.21 -1.22
C SER A 78 -2.47 3.75 -2.48
N THR A 79 -1.67 4.18 -3.46
CA THR A 79 -2.15 4.82 -4.68
C THR A 79 -1.65 4.09 -5.93
N ASN A 80 -2.39 4.19 -7.04
CA ASN A 80 -1.93 3.75 -8.35
C ASN A 80 -0.89 4.72 -8.97
N GLY A 81 -0.63 5.85 -8.34
CA GLY A 81 0.39 6.80 -8.72
C GLY A 81 0.07 7.69 -9.94
N LEU A 82 -1.08 7.51 -10.60
CA LEU A 82 -1.40 8.26 -11.82
C LEU A 82 -1.56 9.76 -11.57
N ASN A 83 -2.19 10.12 -10.46
CA ASN A 83 -2.49 11.51 -10.10
C ASN A 83 -1.40 12.15 -9.22
N TYR A 84 -0.24 11.49 -9.05
CA TYR A 84 0.80 11.94 -8.13
C TYR A 84 1.33 13.34 -8.41
N HIS A 85 1.43 13.74 -9.68
CA HIS A 85 1.89 15.08 -10.10
C HIS A 85 0.83 16.17 -10.05
N GLU A 86 -0.42 15.85 -9.75
CA GLU A 86 -1.47 16.87 -9.70
C GLU A 86 -1.17 17.92 -8.63
N GLU A 87 -1.38 19.21 -8.97
CA GLU A 87 -1.08 20.34 -8.09
C GLU A 87 -1.73 20.22 -6.69
N LYS A 88 -2.98 19.74 -6.65
CA LYS A 88 -3.70 19.53 -5.40
C LYS A 88 -3.05 18.44 -4.54
N VAL A 89 -2.62 17.34 -5.17
CA VAL A 89 -1.93 16.23 -4.48
C VAL A 89 -0.58 16.71 -3.95
N GLN A 90 0.21 17.39 -4.78
CA GLN A 90 1.51 17.93 -4.35
C GLN A 90 1.38 19.00 -3.26
N SER A 91 0.35 19.84 -3.30
CA SER A 91 0.07 20.81 -2.25
C SER A 91 -0.27 20.11 -0.92
N PHE A 92 -1.07 19.05 -0.96
CA PHE A 92 -1.40 18.23 0.21
C PHE A 92 -0.14 17.55 0.77
N ILE A 93 0.67 16.92 -0.09
CA ILE A 93 1.94 16.27 0.32
C ILE A 93 2.84 17.28 1.03
N LYS A 94 3.10 18.43 0.41
CA LYS A 94 3.96 19.46 0.99
C LYS A 94 3.51 19.94 2.38
N LYS A 95 2.19 20.03 2.60
CA LYS A 95 1.63 20.46 3.90
C LYS A 95 1.76 19.41 5.00
N ASN A 96 1.90 18.14 4.65
CA ASN A 96 1.78 17.03 5.59
C ASN A 96 3.01 16.10 5.59
N ILE A 97 4.06 16.42 4.87
CA ILE A 97 5.20 15.55 4.55
C ILE A 97 5.76 14.79 5.76
N ASP A 98 5.87 15.44 6.92
CA ASP A 98 6.43 14.87 8.14
C ASP A 98 5.55 13.75 8.75
N HIS A 99 4.28 13.70 8.36
CA HIS A 99 3.29 12.74 8.85
C HIS A 99 2.73 11.84 7.76
N LEU A 100 3.36 11.78 6.58
CA LEU A 100 2.90 10.97 5.46
C LEU A 100 3.75 9.72 5.26
N SER A 101 3.10 8.69 4.73
CA SER A 101 3.69 7.53 4.07
C SER A 101 2.86 7.26 2.82
N ILE A 102 3.50 7.18 1.66
CA ILE A 102 2.80 7.01 0.38
C ILE A 102 3.44 5.88 -0.41
N GLY A 103 2.77 4.75 -0.51
CA GLY A 103 3.18 3.66 -1.39
C GLY A 103 2.53 3.80 -2.77
N ILE A 104 3.34 3.95 -3.82
CA ILE A 104 2.86 3.83 -5.20
C ILE A 104 2.85 2.36 -5.59
N THR A 105 1.73 1.90 -6.14
CA THR A 105 1.61 0.53 -6.65
C THR A 105 2.15 0.45 -8.07
N ILE A 106 3.26 -0.26 -8.24
CA ILE A 106 3.83 -0.60 -9.55
C ILE A 106 4.24 -2.07 -9.53
N ASP A 107 3.65 -2.86 -10.42
CA ASP A 107 3.74 -4.33 -10.31
C ASP A 107 5.00 -4.94 -10.97
N GLY A 108 5.93 -4.14 -11.45
CA GLY A 108 7.18 -4.61 -12.05
C GLY A 108 7.47 -4.01 -13.41
N THR A 109 7.91 -4.83 -14.38
CA THR A 109 8.15 -4.40 -15.77
C THR A 109 6.88 -3.89 -16.44
N GLU A 110 7.01 -3.13 -17.55
CA GLU A 110 5.87 -2.66 -18.34
C GLU A 110 4.95 -3.82 -18.71
N LEU A 111 5.52 -4.91 -19.20
CA LEU A 111 4.76 -6.09 -19.60
C LEU A 111 3.90 -6.65 -18.44
N LYS A 112 4.53 -6.87 -17.29
CA LYS A 112 3.83 -7.44 -16.12
C LYS A 112 2.81 -6.47 -15.55
N HIS A 113 3.16 -5.19 -15.40
CA HIS A 113 2.26 -4.18 -14.86
C HIS A 113 1.00 -4.04 -15.72
N ASP A 114 1.18 -3.96 -17.04
CA ASP A 114 0.10 -3.73 -17.99
C ASP A 114 -0.77 -4.98 -18.25
N LEU A 115 -0.41 -6.17 -17.74
CA LEU A 115 -1.31 -7.34 -17.74
C LEU A 115 -2.61 -7.04 -16.98
N ASN A 116 -2.53 -6.30 -15.87
CA ASN A 116 -3.67 -6.10 -14.97
C ASN A 116 -4.02 -4.63 -14.74
N ARG A 117 -3.12 -3.69 -15.03
CA ARG A 117 -3.32 -2.26 -14.79
C ARG A 117 -3.48 -1.49 -16.07
N ILE A 118 -4.69 -1.58 -16.59
CA ILE A 118 -5.10 -0.95 -17.84
C ILE A 118 -6.16 0.13 -17.60
N TYR A 119 -6.19 1.12 -18.46
CA TYR A 119 -7.26 2.12 -18.49
C TYR A 119 -8.57 1.49 -18.99
N LYS A 120 -9.65 1.57 -18.20
CA LYS A 120 -10.96 0.97 -18.52
C LYS A 120 -11.55 1.47 -19.84
N ASN A 121 -11.27 2.72 -20.22
CA ASN A 121 -11.82 3.36 -21.41
C ASN A 121 -11.06 3.04 -22.69
N THR A 122 -9.76 2.76 -22.60
CA THR A 122 -8.91 2.55 -23.78
C THR A 122 -8.35 1.14 -23.89
N GLY A 123 -8.27 0.42 -22.77
CA GLY A 123 -7.56 -0.87 -22.69
C GLY A 123 -6.03 -0.73 -22.72
N ASN A 124 -5.48 0.48 -22.79
CA ASN A 124 -4.04 0.69 -22.76
C ASN A 124 -3.47 0.47 -21.36
N GLY A 125 -2.22 0.01 -21.28
CA GLY A 125 -1.49 -0.10 -20.02
C GLY A 125 -1.22 1.26 -19.38
N SER A 126 -1.04 1.26 -18.07
CA SER A 126 -0.80 2.47 -17.28
C SER A 126 0.66 2.65 -16.85
N TYR A 127 1.53 1.68 -17.11
CA TYR A 127 2.92 1.66 -16.65
C TYR A 127 3.68 2.96 -16.94
N LYS A 128 3.63 3.46 -18.19
CA LYS A 128 4.36 4.67 -18.60
C LYS A 128 3.96 5.91 -17.83
N ASP A 129 2.68 6.00 -17.48
CA ASP A 129 2.16 7.13 -16.71
C ASP A 129 2.51 7.04 -15.23
N VAL A 130 2.62 5.83 -14.68
CA VAL A 130 3.06 5.62 -13.30
C VAL A 130 4.56 5.85 -13.16
N VAL A 131 5.37 5.23 -14.02
CA VAL A 131 6.84 5.25 -13.89
C VAL A 131 7.44 6.65 -13.97
N ARG A 132 6.83 7.56 -14.73
CA ARG A 132 7.29 8.96 -14.80
C ARG A 132 7.17 9.70 -13.45
N ASN A 133 6.33 9.22 -12.54
CA ASN A 133 6.11 9.80 -11.22
C ASN A 133 7.08 9.26 -10.16
N ILE A 134 7.72 8.13 -10.42
CA ILE A 134 8.61 7.46 -9.47
C ILE A 134 9.79 8.34 -9.01
N PRO A 135 10.50 9.09 -9.89
CA PRO A 135 11.61 9.91 -9.42
C PRO A 135 11.20 10.97 -8.38
N LEU A 136 10.08 11.67 -8.59
CA LEU A 136 9.57 12.65 -7.64
C LEU A 136 9.10 11.98 -6.33
N TRP A 137 8.45 10.82 -6.43
CA TRP A 137 8.02 10.07 -5.26
C TRP A 137 9.21 9.61 -4.41
N LEU A 138 10.26 9.07 -5.02
CA LEU A 138 11.47 8.64 -4.31
C LEU A 138 12.25 9.81 -3.69
N GLU A 139 12.21 11.01 -4.31
CA GLU A 139 12.76 12.22 -3.72
C GLU A 139 12.02 12.62 -2.43
N GLN A 140 10.69 12.52 -2.44
CA GLN A 140 9.84 12.91 -1.31
C GLN A 140 9.75 11.82 -0.23
N PHE A 141 9.77 10.55 -0.61
CA PHE A 141 9.60 9.38 0.25
C PHE A 141 10.64 8.29 -0.04
N PRO A 142 11.93 8.55 0.23
CA PRO A 142 13.03 7.65 -0.16
C PRO A 142 13.00 6.30 0.58
N GLY A 143 12.25 6.20 1.68
CA GLY A 143 12.12 4.96 2.47
C GLY A 143 10.79 4.23 2.28
N ASP A 144 9.89 4.76 1.45
CA ASP A 144 8.61 4.11 1.22
C ASP A 144 8.70 3.04 0.12
N GLY A 145 7.99 1.93 0.33
CA GLY A 145 8.00 0.79 -0.58
C GLY A 145 6.84 0.78 -1.58
N THR A 146 6.97 -0.07 -2.58
CA THR A 146 5.88 -0.38 -3.51
C THR A 146 5.11 -1.62 -3.09
N LYS A 147 3.85 -1.72 -3.52
CA LYS A 147 3.06 -2.95 -3.44
C LYS A 147 2.97 -3.59 -4.81
N VAL A 148 3.26 -4.89 -4.86
CA VAL A 148 3.15 -5.73 -6.05
C VAL A 148 2.10 -6.78 -5.80
N THR A 149 1.21 -7.00 -6.75
CA THR A 149 0.23 -8.08 -6.68
C THR A 149 0.56 -9.13 -7.72
N ILE A 150 0.53 -10.40 -7.32
CA ILE A 150 0.76 -11.53 -8.21
C ILE A 150 -0.39 -12.53 -8.17
N SER A 151 -0.67 -13.09 -9.32
CA SER A 151 -1.60 -14.19 -9.59
C SER A 151 -0.94 -15.17 -10.57
N SER A 152 -1.60 -16.25 -10.92
CA SER A 152 -1.02 -17.27 -11.83
C SER A 152 -0.36 -16.69 -13.09
N PRO A 153 -1.00 -15.80 -13.89
CA PRO A 153 -0.37 -15.22 -15.09
C PRO A 153 0.87 -14.36 -14.83
N ASP A 154 1.08 -13.91 -13.59
CA ASP A 154 2.18 -13.04 -13.21
C ASP A 154 3.46 -13.80 -12.88
N LEU A 155 3.33 -15.09 -12.57
CA LEU A 155 4.44 -15.92 -12.06
C LEU A 155 5.70 -15.90 -12.94
N PRO A 156 5.63 -15.99 -14.29
CA PRO A 156 6.83 -16.00 -15.14
C PRO A 156 7.65 -14.71 -15.06
N TYR A 157 7.10 -13.64 -14.51
CA TYR A 157 7.69 -12.30 -14.51
C TYR A 157 8.21 -11.83 -13.15
N ILE A 158 8.16 -12.67 -12.09
CA ILE A 158 8.48 -12.25 -10.71
C ILE A 158 9.91 -11.74 -10.60
N LYS A 159 10.88 -12.56 -11.01
CA LYS A 159 12.30 -12.21 -10.95
C LYS A 159 12.59 -10.89 -11.66
N GLU A 160 12.21 -10.80 -12.93
CA GLU A 160 12.48 -9.63 -13.75
C GLU A 160 11.79 -8.38 -13.20
N SER A 161 10.58 -8.53 -12.65
CA SER A 161 9.82 -7.43 -12.09
C SER A 161 10.47 -6.87 -10.82
N VAL A 162 10.91 -7.71 -9.90
CA VAL A 162 11.57 -7.25 -8.68
C VAL A 162 12.90 -6.55 -9.02
N LEU A 163 13.72 -7.16 -9.87
CA LEU A 163 14.98 -6.55 -10.31
C LEU A 163 14.77 -5.23 -11.05
N HIS A 164 13.69 -5.15 -11.84
CA HIS A 164 13.31 -3.90 -12.50
C HIS A 164 12.94 -2.79 -11.50
N LEU A 165 12.17 -3.12 -10.46
CA LEU A 165 11.83 -2.17 -9.40
C LEU A 165 13.06 -1.65 -8.67
N TYR A 166 14.02 -2.53 -8.35
CA TYR A 166 15.31 -2.11 -7.78
C TYR A 166 16.08 -1.16 -8.70
N ASN A 167 16.07 -1.41 -10.01
CA ASN A 167 16.69 -0.54 -11.01
C ASN A 167 16.00 0.83 -11.14
N LEU A 168 14.71 0.93 -10.80
CA LEU A 168 14.01 2.21 -10.69
C LEU A 168 14.34 2.97 -9.40
N GLY A 169 15.14 2.38 -8.50
CA GLY A 169 15.49 2.95 -7.19
C GLY A 169 14.48 2.65 -6.08
N ILE A 170 13.55 1.74 -6.31
CA ILE A 170 12.59 1.31 -5.30
C ILE A 170 13.24 0.17 -4.49
N HIS A 171 13.62 0.47 -3.25
CA HIS A 171 14.39 -0.46 -2.42
C HIS A 171 13.54 -1.42 -1.59
N GLU A 172 12.28 -1.10 -1.34
CA GLU A 172 11.36 -1.94 -0.59
C GLU A 172 10.23 -2.44 -1.49
N VAL A 173 10.17 -3.75 -1.73
CA VAL A 173 9.18 -4.39 -2.60
C VAL A 173 8.31 -5.34 -1.80
N ASN A 174 7.07 -4.92 -1.53
CA ASN A 174 6.07 -5.67 -0.79
C ASN A 174 5.16 -6.43 -1.75
N ILE A 175 5.32 -7.75 -1.82
CA ILE A 175 4.60 -8.61 -2.77
C ILE A 175 3.50 -9.37 -2.06
N ASN A 176 2.30 -9.34 -2.65
CA ASN A 176 1.13 -10.09 -2.18
C ASN A 176 0.65 -11.05 -3.25
N CYS A 177 0.47 -12.30 -2.89
CA CYS A 177 -0.27 -13.27 -3.69
C CYS A 177 -1.78 -13.06 -3.51
N VAL A 178 -2.55 -13.15 -4.58
CA VAL A 178 -4.02 -13.11 -4.48
C VAL A 178 -4.53 -14.35 -3.76
N PHE A 179 -5.58 -14.18 -2.95
CA PHE A 179 -6.19 -15.27 -2.20
C PHE A 179 -7.31 -15.99 -2.97
N GLU A 180 -7.75 -15.39 -4.06
CA GLU A 180 -8.79 -15.94 -4.92
C GLU A 180 -8.33 -17.23 -5.59
N ASP A 181 -9.27 -18.08 -5.95
CA ASP A 181 -9.03 -19.35 -6.65
C ASP A 181 -8.72 -19.09 -8.14
N VAL A 182 -7.52 -18.57 -8.39
CA VAL A 182 -6.99 -18.23 -9.72
C VAL A 182 -5.75 -19.04 -10.08
N TRP A 183 -5.29 -19.88 -9.17
CA TRP A 183 -4.06 -20.65 -9.30
C TRP A 183 -4.28 -21.92 -10.10
N GLN A 184 -3.26 -22.35 -10.83
CA GLN A 184 -3.32 -23.50 -11.74
C GLN A 184 -2.34 -24.60 -11.30
N GLU A 185 -2.54 -25.80 -11.83
CA GLU A 185 -1.62 -26.91 -11.62
C GLU A 185 -0.22 -26.54 -12.17
N GLY A 186 0.81 -26.72 -11.34
CA GLY A 186 2.20 -26.38 -11.68
C GLY A 186 2.64 -24.96 -11.30
N ASP A 187 1.73 -24.08 -10.86
CA ASP A 187 2.08 -22.72 -10.41
C ASP A 187 3.03 -22.72 -9.21
N ASP A 188 2.93 -23.69 -8.32
CA ASP A 188 3.82 -23.88 -7.19
C ASP A 188 5.28 -24.09 -7.63
N SER A 189 5.48 -24.95 -8.60
CA SER A 189 6.81 -25.25 -9.14
C SER A 189 7.40 -24.05 -9.90
N LEU A 190 6.58 -23.36 -10.69
CA LEU A 190 7.00 -22.15 -11.39
C LEU A 190 7.33 -21.02 -10.39
N PHE A 191 6.53 -20.87 -9.34
CA PHE A 191 6.76 -19.88 -8.30
C PHE A 191 8.08 -20.15 -7.55
N GLU A 192 8.32 -21.42 -7.16
CA GLU A 192 9.59 -21.83 -6.53
C GLU A 192 10.79 -21.52 -7.44
N GLU A 193 10.71 -21.87 -8.74
CA GLU A 193 11.77 -21.59 -9.70
C GLU A 193 12.07 -20.09 -9.79
N GLN A 194 11.03 -19.26 -9.89
CA GLN A 194 11.20 -17.80 -9.95
C GLN A 194 11.81 -17.22 -8.68
N LEU A 195 11.44 -17.74 -7.50
CA LEU A 195 12.04 -17.31 -6.23
C LEU A 195 13.50 -17.72 -6.11
N ILE A 196 13.86 -18.93 -6.51
CA ILE A 196 15.27 -19.39 -6.53
C ILE A 196 16.09 -18.49 -7.44
N GLN A 197 15.63 -18.26 -8.68
CA GLN A 197 16.34 -17.41 -9.63
C GLN A 197 16.47 -15.95 -9.16
N LEU A 198 15.47 -15.44 -8.45
CA LEU A 198 15.49 -14.10 -7.85
C LEU A 198 16.51 -14.06 -6.70
N ALA A 199 16.48 -15.05 -5.81
CA ALA A 199 17.43 -15.16 -4.69
C ALA A 199 18.89 -15.21 -5.17
N ASP A 200 19.19 -16.05 -6.16
CA ASP A 200 20.52 -16.14 -6.78
C ASP A 200 20.95 -14.77 -7.33
N SER A 201 20.04 -14.09 -8.07
CA SER A 201 20.34 -12.75 -8.61
C SER A 201 20.61 -11.71 -7.54
N ILE A 202 19.86 -11.75 -6.42
CA ILE A 202 20.04 -10.83 -5.28
C ILE A 202 21.38 -11.09 -4.60
N ILE A 203 21.76 -12.36 -4.40
CA ILE A 203 22.99 -12.76 -3.72
C ILE A 203 24.20 -12.44 -4.60
N ASP A 204 24.19 -12.91 -5.85
CA ASP A 204 25.33 -12.77 -6.78
C ASP A 204 25.70 -11.30 -7.06
N ASN A 205 24.72 -10.42 -7.02
CA ASN A 205 24.93 -8.99 -7.26
C ASN A 205 24.97 -8.14 -5.97
N GLY A 206 24.94 -8.74 -4.79
CA GLY A 206 24.98 -8.04 -3.50
C GLY A 206 23.80 -7.09 -3.28
N LEU A 207 22.65 -7.36 -3.91
CA LEU A 207 21.48 -6.46 -3.88
C LEU A 207 20.80 -6.42 -2.51
N TYR A 208 20.97 -7.47 -1.70
CA TYR A 208 20.43 -7.57 -0.34
C TYR A 208 20.95 -6.50 0.63
N GLU A 209 22.08 -5.85 0.31
CA GLU A 209 22.64 -4.80 1.16
C GLU A 209 21.78 -3.51 1.18
N LYS A 210 20.99 -3.30 0.14
CA LYS A 210 20.21 -2.05 -0.07
C LYS A 210 18.73 -2.26 -0.34
N ASN A 211 18.36 -3.50 -0.69
CA ASN A 211 17.01 -3.80 -1.15
C ASN A 211 16.38 -4.88 -0.28
N ASP A 212 15.08 -4.74 -0.07
CA ASP A 212 14.24 -5.73 0.62
C ASP A 212 13.12 -6.21 -0.29
N CYS A 213 12.80 -7.50 -0.15
CA CYS A 213 11.68 -8.12 -0.81
C CYS A 213 10.92 -8.96 0.22
N SER A 214 9.63 -8.72 0.35
CA SER A 214 8.82 -9.37 1.38
C SER A 214 8.85 -10.91 1.33
N PHE A 215 9.15 -11.51 0.17
CA PHE A 215 9.33 -12.97 0.06
C PHE A 215 10.59 -13.50 0.72
N PHE A 216 11.58 -12.65 0.99
CA PHE A 216 12.83 -13.02 1.66
C PHE A 216 12.97 -12.38 3.05
N SER A 217 11.85 -11.90 3.59
CA SER A 217 11.82 -11.36 4.96
C SER A 217 12.37 -12.37 5.96
N GLU A 218 13.22 -11.91 6.87
CA GLU A 218 13.86 -12.77 7.90
C GLU A 218 12.86 -13.49 8.81
N HIS A 219 11.61 -13.04 8.83
CA HIS A 219 10.54 -13.65 9.65
C HIS A 219 9.81 -14.80 8.94
N LEU A 220 9.97 -14.94 7.62
CA LEU A 220 9.39 -16.05 6.88
C LEU A 220 9.99 -17.38 7.33
N GLY A 221 9.12 -18.36 7.56
CA GLY A 221 9.54 -19.69 7.98
C GLY A 221 10.00 -19.82 9.44
N LYS A 222 10.08 -18.73 10.21
CA LYS A 222 10.37 -18.81 11.64
C LYS A 222 9.16 -19.29 12.42
N PRO A 223 9.31 -20.30 13.34
CA PRO A 223 8.20 -20.72 14.19
C PRO A 223 7.72 -19.55 15.03
N LEU A 224 6.40 -19.36 15.09
CA LEU A 224 5.79 -18.37 15.98
C LEU A 224 6.02 -18.73 17.44
N ALA A 225 6.35 -17.75 18.27
CA ALA A 225 6.34 -17.96 19.72
C ALA A 225 4.96 -18.40 20.18
N CYS A 226 4.88 -19.29 21.19
CA CYS A 226 3.62 -19.87 21.66
C CYS A 226 2.52 -18.83 21.93
N LYS A 227 2.88 -17.67 22.48
CA LYS A 227 1.96 -16.56 22.73
C LYS A 227 1.39 -15.90 21.47
N LEU A 228 2.00 -16.12 20.30
CA LEU A 228 1.62 -15.55 19.01
C LEU A 228 0.88 -16.56 18.12
N GLN A 229 0.84 -17.84 18.49
CA GLN A 229 0.26 -18.91 17.66
C GLN A 229 -1.24 -18.75 17.39
N ASN A 230 -1.95 -18.01 18.24
CA ASN A 230 -3.38 -17.73 18.09
C ASN A 230 -3.68 -16.31 17.58
N GLN A 231 -2.67 -15.60 17.09
CA GLN A 231 -2.84 -14.29 16.50
C GLN A 231 -2.83 -14.40 14.97
N ASN A 232 -3.66 -13.61 14.31
CA ASN A 232 -3.57 -13.43 12.88
C ASN A 232 -2.66 -12.23 12.55
N TRP A 233 -2.07 -12.23 11.38
CA TRP A 233 -1.17 -11.16 10.91
C TRP A 233 -1.87 -10.16 10.00
N CYS A 234 -3.14 -10.36 9.71
CA CYS A 234 -3.91 -9.45 8.85
C CYS A 234 -4.41 -8.19 9.59
N GLY A 235 -4.04 -8.02 10.86
CA GLY A 235 -4.47 -6.87 11.67
C GLY A 235 -5.90 -6.95 12.20
N ALA A 236 -6.64 -8.04 11.97
CA ALA A 236 -7.98 -8.20 12.52
C ALA A 236 -7.92 -8.13 14.06
N GLY A 237 -8.76 -7.26 14.64
CA GLY A 237 -8.77 -6.95 16.08
C GLY A 237 -7.78 -5.83 16.48
N MET A 238 -6.91 -5.37 15.56
CA MET A 238 -6.02 -4.23 15.78
C MET A 238 -6.30 -3.07 14.80
N MET A 239 -7.09 -3.32 13.77
CA MET A 239 -7.48 -2.32 12.78
C MET A 239 -8.99 -2.15 12.77
N LEU A 240 -9.44 -0.90 12.67
CA LEU A 240 -10.80 -0.54 12.37
C LEU A 240 -10.87 -0.09 10.91
N ALA A 241 -11.79 -0.66 10.15
CA ALA A 241 -12.05 -0.24 8.77
C ALA A 241 -13.44 0.40 8.70
N VAL A 242 -13.55 1.48 7.96
CA VAL A 242 -14.81 2.17 7.72
C VAL A 242 -15.01 2.31 6.21
N ASP A 243 -16.10 1.76 5.70
CA ASP A 243 -16.45 1.88 4.29
C ASP A 243 -17.21 3.18 3.97
N ALA A 244 -17.54 3.38 2.69
CA ALA A 244 -18.27 4.58 2.24
C ALA A 244 -19.70 4.70 2.82
N ALA A 245 -20.28 3.62 3.32
CA ALA A 245 -21.59 3.58 3.96
C ALA A 245 -21.52 3.78 5.49
N GLY A 246 -20.30 3.76 6.07
CA GLY A 246 -20.08 3.93 7.50
C GLY A 246 -20.13 2.61 8.30
N ASN A 247 -19.96 1.46 7.63
CA ASN A 247 -19.89 0.16 8.28
C ASN A 247 -18.46 -0.16 8.73
#